data_a1afb3da8bc11c179cca3cd9a9cfe813
#
_entry.id   a1afb3da8bc11c179cca3cd9a9cfe813
#
_cell.length_a   1.000
_cell.length_b   1.000
_cell.length_c   1.000
_cell.angle_alpha   90.00
_cell.angle_beta   90.00
_cell.angle_gamma   90.00
#
_symmetry.space_group_name_H-M   'P 1'
#
loop_
_entity.id
_entity.type
_entity.pdbx_description
1 polymer ?
#
loop_
_entity_poly.entity_id
_entity_poly.type
_entity_poly.pdbx_seq_one_letter_code
_entity_poly.pdbx_strand_id
1 'polypeptide(L)'
;AYIKNSGLLEIDVEDQAYLLLRDLNGAVIDLRLNFCTIRNTRIIQIKGTKGEILWDINKGILTIDNFDGEKEITNFKYSKDDLFEIQLKSFFNSLDSSENELCKVKEALSVLKIIEQSFKINDHNKK
;
A
#
# COMPACT_ATOMS: atom_id res chain seq x y z
N ALA A 1 9.61 -8.03 -11.04
CA ALA A 1 9.85 -6.67 -10.53
C ALA A 1 10.45 -5.80 -11.63
N TYR A 2 10.06 -4.56 -11.69
CA TYR A 2 10.67 -3.52 -12.51
C TYR A 2 10.85 -2.27 -11.65
N ILE A 3 12.07 -1.91 -11.39
CA ILE A 3 12.45 -0.82 -10.49
C ILE A 3 13.49 0.04 -11.21
N LYS A 4 13.28 1.35 -11.29
CA LYS A 4 14.21 2.25 -11.96
C LYS A 4 14.18 3.67 -11.42
N ASN A 5 15.27 4.39 -11.67
CA ASN A 5 15.27 5.85 -11.70
C ASN A 5 14.86 6.30 -13.12
N SER A 6 13.84 7.15 -13.23
CA SER A 6 13.34 7.68 -14.52
C SER A 6 14.24 8.78 -15.08
N GLY A 7 15.04 9.43 -14.24
CA GLY A 7 15.80 10.62 -14.59
C GLY A 7 14.98 11.91 -14.64
N LEU A 8 13.69 11.85 -14.25
CA LEU A 8 12.82 13.03 -14.23
C LEU A 8 12.97 13.88 -12.97
N LEU A 9 13.49 13.26 -11.89
CA LEU A 9 13.78 13.95 -10.63
C LEU A 9 15.29 14.04 -10.43
N GLU A 10 15.75 15.12 -9.79
CA GLU A 10 17.16 15.29 -9.41
C GLU A 10 17.51 14.46 -8.15
N ILE A 11 17.40 13.14 -8.26
CA ILE A 11 17.70 12.18 -7.19
C ILE A 11 18.54 11.02 -7.76
N ASP A 12 19.33 10.41 -6.91
CA ASP A 12 20.23 9.27 -7.25
C ASP A 12 19.66 7.89 -6.88
N VAL A 13 18.39 7.85 -6.48
CA VAL A 13 17.65 6.63 -6.12
C VAL A 13 16.51 6.35 -7.10
N GLU A 14 15.93 5.16 -7.03
CA GLU A 14 14.79 4.77 -7.84
C GLU A 14 13.53 5.56 -7.45
N ASP A 15 12.80 6.02 -8.45
CA ASP A 15 11.57 6.80 -8.32
C ASP A 15 10.32 6.06 -8.84
N GLN A 16 10.51 4.88 -9.41
CA GLN A 16 9.44 4.02 -9.92
C GLN A 16 9.68 2.57 -9.54
N ALA A 17 8.60 1.90 -9.07
CA ALA A 17 8.59 0.46 -8.85
C ALA A 17 7.25 -0.14 -9.28
N TYR A 18 7.32 -1.22 -10.05
CA TYR A 18 6.20 -2.04 -10.51
C TYR A 18 6.46 -3.48 -10.11
N LEU A 19 5.69 -3.98 -9.15
CA LEU A 19 5.87 -5.31 -8.58
C LEU A 19 4.62 -6.14 -8.82
N LEU A 20 4.80 -7.36 -9.32
CA LEU A 20 3.76 -8.37 -9.32
C LEU A 20 4.16 -9.42 -8.28
N LEU A 21 3.37 -9.55 -7.25
CA LEU A 21 3.59 -10.45 -6.13
C LEU A 21 2.50 -11.52 -6.09
N ARG A 22 2.80 -12.64 -5.47
CA ARG A 22 1.84 -13.70 -5.17
C ARG A 22 1.98 -14.10 -3.71
N ASP A 23 0.89 -14.14 -2.99
CA ASP A 23 0.88 -14.61 -1.61
C ASP A 23 0.87 -16.16 -1.55
N LEU A 24 1.00 -16.70 -0.35
CA LEU A 24 1.00 -18.16 -0.13
C LEU A 24 -0.36 -18.82 -0.42
N ASN A 25 -1.44 -18.05 -0.38
CA ASN A 25 -2.80 -18.51 -0.67
C ASN A 25 -3.18 -18.36 -2.14
N GLY A 26 -2.27 -17.80 -2.95
CA GLY A 26 -2.42 -17.65 -4.39
C GLY A 26 -3.01 -16.32 -4.83
N ALA A 27 -3.27 -15.38 -3.93
CA ALA A 27 -3.68 -14.03 -4.30
C ALA A 27 -2.57 -13.31 -5.07
N VAL A 28 -2.94 -12.60 -6.12
CA VAL A 28 -2.02 -11.81 -6.95
C VAL A 28 -2.14 -10.34 -6.56
N ILE A 29 -0.99 -9.71 -6.31
CA ILE A 29 -0.89 -8.32 -5.90
C ILE A 29 -0.10 -7.56 -6.96
N ASP A 30 -0.74 -6.55 -7.59
CA ASP A 30 -0.10 -5.59 -8.49
C ASP A 30 0.18 -4.31 -7.70
N LEU A 31 1.45 -4.02 -7.45
CA LEU A 31 1.89 -2.83 -6.70
C LEU A 31 2.60 -1.87 -7.65
N ARG A 32 2.11 -0.64 -7.71
CA ARG A 32 2.67 0.44 -8.53
C ARG A 32 3.01 1.63 -7.66
N LEU A 33 4.29 1.95 -7.57
CA LEU A 33 4.82 3.10 -6.85
C LEU A 33 5.51 4.02 -7.84
N ASN A 34 5.21 5.32 -7.77
CA ASN A 34 5.77 6.29 -8.69
C ASN A 34 5.76 7.70 -8.07
N PHE A 35 6.93 8.35 -8.02
CA PHE A 35 7.07 9.73 -7.57
C PHE A 35 6.92 10.76 -8.70
N CYS A 36 6.90 10.33 -9.95
CA CYS A 36 6.90 11.21 -11.13
C CYS A 36 5.49 11.55 -11.64
N THR A 37 4.43 11.24 -10.90
CA THR A 37 3.06 11.55 -11.29
C THR A 37 2.66 12.97 -10.87
N ILE A 38 2.00 13.70 -11.79
CA ILE A 38 1.48 15.04 -11.50
C ILE A 38 0.40 15.00 -10.40
N ARG A 39 -0.43 13.95 -10.41
CA ARG A 39 -1.49 13.78 -9.42
C ARG A 39 -1.06 12.79 -8.37
N ASN A 40 -1.07 13.21 -7.11
CA ASN A 40 -0.90 12.28 -6.00
C ASN A 40 -2.13 11.36 -5.94
N THR A 41 -1.91 10.07 -6.17
CA THR A 41 -2.96 9.03 -6.08
C THR A 41 -2.51 7.97 -5.07
N ARG A 42 -3.43 7.55 -4.22
CA ARG A 42 -3.21 6.43 -3.30
C ARG A 42 -4.49 5.59 -3.25
N ILE A 43 -4.49 4.53 -4.05
CA ILE A 43 -5.67 3.69 -4.27
C ILE A 43 -5.32 2.25 -3.91
N ILE A 44 -6.21 1.60 -3.17
CA ILE A 44 -6.19 0.16 -2.92
C ILE A 44 -7.45 -0.42 -3.55
N GLN A 45 -7.27 -1.43 -4.42
CA GLN A 45 -8.35 -2.19 -5.03
C GLN A 45 -8.18 -3.66 -4.68
N ILE A 46 -9.23 -4.28 -4.16
CA ILE A 46 -9.26 -5.70 -3.82
C ILE A 46 -10.42 -6.34 -4.57
N LYS A 47 -10.14 -7.38 -5.35
CA LYS A 47 -11.14 -8.18 -6.05
C LYS A 47 -11.21 -9.56 -5.44
N GLY A 48 -12.37 -9.94 -4.97
CA GLY A 48 -12.66 -11.22 -4.36
C GLY A 48 -13.78 -11.97 -5.07
N THR A 49 -14.12 -13.14 -4.57
CA THR A 49 -15.20 -13.98 -5.12
C THR A 49 -16.61 -13.47 -4.80
N LYS A 50 -16.74 -12.54 -3.86
CA LYS A 50 -18.03 -11.96 -3.43
C LYS A 50 -18.25 -10.54 -3.94
N GLY A 51 -17.20 -9.85 -4.39
CA GLY A 51 -17.28 -8.47 -4.83
C GLY A 51 -15.93 -7.79 -4.93
N GLU A 52 -15.96 -6.47 -4.93
CA GLU A 52 -14.81 -5.61 -5.06
C GLU A 52 -14.80 -4.54 -3.97
N ILE A 53 -13.61 -4.20 -3.47
CA ILE A 53 -13.35 -3.08 -2.58
C ILE A 53 -12.47 -2.09 -3.32
N LEU A 54 -12.85 -0.83 -3.35
CA LEU A 54 -12.05 0.27 -3.86
C LEU A 54 -11.89 1.33 -2.77
N TRP A 55 -10.66 1.59 -2.37
CA TRP A 55 -10.35 2.63 -1.39
C TRP A 55 -9.46 3.72 -2.00
N ASP A 56 -10.04 4.88 -2.26
CA ASP A 56 -9.30 6.11 -2.60
C ASP A 56 -8.92 6.82 -1.31
N ILE A 57 -7.70 6.57 -0.83
CA ILE A 57 -7.21 7.06 0.46
C ILE A 57 -7.12 8.59 0.46
N ASN A 58 -6.71 9.19 -0.65
CA ASN A 58 -6.56 10.64 -0.73
C ASN A 58 -7.90 11.38 -0.72
N LYS A 59 -8.95 10.76 -1.24
CA LYS A 59 -10.31 11.31 -1.17
C LYS A 59 -11.04 10.89 0.09
N GLY A 60 -10.54 9.90 0.82
CA GLY A 60 -11.22 9.33 1.98
C GLY A 60 -12.49 8.57 1.60
N ILE A 61 -12.53 7.94 0.41
CA ILE A 61 -13.71 7.23 -0.08
C ILE A 61 -13.42 5.73 -0.14
N LEU A 62 -14.18 4.95 0.60
CA LEU A 62 -14.22 3.50 0.52
C LEU A 62 -15.51 3.06 -0.15
N THR A 63 -15.41 2.27 -1.19
CA THR A 63 -16.55 1.67 -1.89
C THR A 63 -16.46 0.16 -1.80
N ILE A 64 -17.55 -0.50 -1.44
CA ILE A 64 -17.71 -1.95 -1.46
C ILE A 64 -18.85 -2.26 -2.43
N ASP A 65 -18.54 -2.97 -3.51
CA ASP A 65 -19.52 -3.41 -4.52
C ASP A 65 -19.61 -4.95 -4.45
N ASN A 66 -20.77 -5.48 -4.06
CA ASN A 66 -21.04 -6.91 -4.03
C ASN A 66 -21.63 -7.39 -5.35
N PHE A 67 -21.34 -8.62 -5.76
CA PHE A 67 -21.89 -9.20 -7.00
C PHE A 67 -23.40 -9.47 -6.97
N ASP A 68 -24.03 -9.45 -5.80
CA ASP A 68 -25.49 -9.47 -5.62
C ASP A 68 -26.19 -8.13 -5.89
N GLY A 69 -25.39 -7.09 -6.17
CA GLY A 69 -25.85 -5.74 -6.50
C GLY A 69 -25.91 -4.77 -5.31
N GLU A 70 -25.56 -5.22 -4.13
CA GLU A 70 -25.41 -4.34 -2.97
C GLU A 70 -24.15 -3.48 -3.11
N LYS A 71 -24.31 -2.18 -2.83
CA LYS A 71 -23.23 -1.20 -2.86
C LYS A 71 -23.21 -0.37 -1.60
N GLU A 72 -22.04 -0.30 -0.97
CA GLU A 72 -21.80 0.53 0.20
C GLU A 72 -20.73 1.57 -0.12
N ILE A 73 -20.94 2.83 0.32
CA ILE A 73 -19.96 3.91 0.17
C ILE A 73 -19.78 4.56 1.53
N THR A 74 -18.56 4.52 2.03
CA THR A 74 -18.16 5.19 3.27
C THR A 74 -17.22 6.35 2.96
N ASN A 75 -17.52 7.52 3.52
CA ASN A 75 -16.70 8.72 3.37
C ASN A 75 -15.99 9.03 4.69
N PHE A 76 -14.68 9.05 4.65
CA PHE A 76 -13.82 9.44 5.77
C PHE A 76 -13.36 10.88 5.58
N LYS A 77 -13.60 11.73 6.57
CA LYS A 77 -13.15 13.12 6.57
C LYS A 77 -12.01 13.25 7.59
N TYR A 78 -10.78 13.16 7.12
CA TYR A 78 -9.59 13.36 7.92
C TYR A 78 -8.71 14.45 7.32
N SER A 79 -8.23 15.35 8.15
CA SER A 79 -7.07 16.18 7.82
C SER A 79 -5.78 15.33 7.95
N LYS A 80 -4.67 15.84 7.42
CA LYS A 80 -3.37 15.17 7.65
C LYS A 80 -3.01 15.14 9.13
N ASP A 81 -3.34 16.20 9.85
CA ASP A 81 -3.03 16.32 11.28
C ASP A 81 -3.83 15.33 12.10
N ASP A 82 -5.12 15.09 11.76
CA ASP A 82 -5.95 14.06 12.41
C ASP A 82 -5.32 12.67 12.28
N LEU A 83 -4.76 12.34 11.11
CA LEU A 83 -4.11 11.03 10.89
C LEU A 83 -2.86 10.86 11.77
N PHE A 84 -2.04 11.90 11.91
CA PHE A 84 -0.89 11.87 12.81
C PHE A 84 -1.30 11.77 14.28
N GLU A 85 -2.34 12.48 14.67
CA GLU A 85 -2.88 12.41 16.03
C GLU A 85 -3.42 11.00 16.36
N ILE A 86 -4.17 10.39 15.45
CA ILE A 86 -4.69 9.02 15.58
C ILE A 86 -3.53 8.02 15.68
N GLN A 87 -2.51 8.16 14.84
CA GLN A 87 -1.32 7.28 14.87
C GLN A 87 -0.59 7.39 16.21
N LEU A 88 -0.41 8.61 16.71
CA LEU A 88 0.26 8.86 17.99
C LEU A 88 -0.55 8.30 19.16
N LYS A 89 -1.87 8.50 19.18
CA LYS A 89 -2.77 7.91 20.18
C LYS A 89 -2.72 6.39 20.16
N SER A 90 -2.74 5.78 18.98
CA SER A 90 -2.62 4.32 18.83
C SER A 90 -1.29 3.80 19.38
N PHE A 91 -0.21 4.54 19.14
CA PHE A 91 1.10 4.18 19.71
C PHE A 91 1.08 4.20 21.24
N PHE A 92 0.62 5.29 21.87
CA PHE A 92 0.57 5.37 23.34
C PHE A 92 -0.35 4.30 23.95
N ASN A 93 -1.53 4.07 23.35
CA ASN A 93 -2.44 3.02 23.82
C ASN A 93 -1.83 1.62 23.72
N SER A 94 -0.93 1.40 22.75
CA SER A 94 -0.23 0.12 22.59
C SER A 94 0.78 -0.19 23.68
N LEU A 95 1.23 0.82 24.44
CA LEU A 95 2.16 0.62 25.56
C LEU A 95 1.47 -0.06 26.77
N ASP A 96 0.16 0.15 26.92
CA ASP A 96 -0.63 -0.36 28.03
C ASP A 96 -1.42 -1.63 27.68
N SER A 97 -1.51 -2.00 26.39
CA SER A 97 -2.27 -3.15 25.92
C SER A 97 -1.44 -4.11 25.07
N SER A 98 -1.68 -5.40 25.24
CA SER A 98 -1.06 -6.44 24.40
C SER A 98 -1.68 -6.52 23.00
N GLU A 99 -2.89 -6.00 22.80
CA GLU A 99 -3.58 -5.92 21.53
C GLU A 99 -3.40 -4.52 20.93
N ASN A 100 -2.68 -4.43 19.83
CA ASN A 100 -2.52 -3.18 19.10
C ASN A 100 -2.50 -3.44 17.59
N GLU A 101 -2.96 -2.45 16.85
CA GLU A 101 -3.01 -2.46 15.37
C GLU A 101 -1.70 -1.95 14.73
N LEU A 102 -0.66 -1.72 15.53
CA LEU A 102 0.61 -1.22 15.02
C LEU A 102 1.40 -2.32 14.32
N CYS A 103 2.07 -1.94 13.25
CA CYS A 103 3.01 -2.81 12.55
C CYS A 103 4.13 -3.25 13.51
N LYS A 104 4.24 -4.55 13.73
CA LYS A 104 5.28 -5.14 14.58
C LYS A 104 6.60 -5.26 13.82
N VAL A 105 7.71 -5.28 14.54
CA VAL A 105 9.06 -5.42 13.95
C VAL A 105 9.16 -6.62 13.00
N LYS A 106 8.53 -7.75 13.33
CA LYS A 106 8.52 -8.94 12.49
C LYS A 106 7.81 -8.71 11.14
N GLU A 107 6.73 -7.95 11.14
CA GLU A 107 5.97 -7.59 9.92
C GLU A 107 6.79 -6.60 9.08
N ALA A 108 7.38 -5.59 9.70
CA ALA A 108 8.28 -4.65 9.02
C ALA A 108 9.48 -5.37 8.37
N LEU A 109 10.09 -6.34 9.05
CA LEU A 109 11.16 -7.17 8.49
C LEU A 109 10.69 -7.98 7.28
N SER A 110 9.44 -8.46 7.28
CA SER A 110 8.89 -9.18 6.14
C SER A 110 8.74 -8.28 4.91
N VAL A 111 8.31 -7.03 5.11
CA VAL A 111 8.24 -6.02 4.04
C VAL A 111 9.63 -5.73 3.48
N LEU A 112 10.64 -5.51 4.34
CA LEU A 112 12.02 -5.27 3.91
C LEU A 112 12.59 -6.43 3.09
N LYS A 113 12.28 -7.69 3.44
CA LYS A 113 12.69 -8.86 2.66
C LYS A 113 12.06 -8.88 1.26
N ILE A 114 10.79 -8.48 1.13
CA ILE A 114 10.13 -8.36 -0.18
C ILE A 114 10.82 -7.29 -1.02
N ILE A 115 11.14 -6.14 -0.45
CA ILE A 115 11.86 -5.07 -1.12
C ILE A 115 13.23 -5.57 -1.61
N GLU A 116 14.03 -6.19 -0.74
CA GLU A 116 15.35 -6.74 -1.10
C GLU A 116 15.27 -7.77 -2.24
N GLN A 117 14.29 -8.68 -2.17
CA GLN A 117 14.08 -9.67 -3.22
C GLN A 117 13.67 -9.01 -4.55
N SER A 118 12.85 -7.95 -4.48
CA SER A 118 12.42 -7.21 -5.67
C SER A 118 13.60 -6.56 -6.39
N PHE A 119 14.54 -5.99 -5.66
CA PHE A 119 15.79 -5.47 -6.24
C PHE A 119 16.64 -6.59 -6.88
N LYS A 120 16.84 -7.71 -6.21
CA LYS A 120 17.59 -8.85 -6.75
C LYS A 120 16.99 -9.36 -8.07
N ILE A 121 15.66 -9.48 -8.15
CA ILE A 121 14.97 -9.92 -9.37
C ILE A 121 15.10 -8.86 -10.48
N ASN A 122 14.98 -7.57 -10.13
CA ASN A 122 15.14 -6.48 -11.09
C ASN A 122 16.54 -6.46 -11.72
N ASP A 123 17.59 -6.69 -10.93
CA ASP A 123 18.96 -6.70 -11.42
C ASP A 123 19.28 -7.93 -12.30
N HIS A 124 18.65 -9.07 -12.03
CA HIS A 124 18.74 -10.23 -12.92
C HIS A 124 18.12 -9.98 -14.29
N ASN A 125 17.06 -9.18 -14.38
CA ASN A 125 16.38 -8.88 -15.63
C ASN A 125 17.07 -7.78 -16.46
N LYS A 126 18.09 -7.12 -15.92
CA LYS A 126 18.92 -6.13 -16.64
C LYS A 126 20.10 -6.77 -17.40
N LYS A 127 20.34 -8.05 -17.23
CA LYS A 127 21.39 -8.83 -17.94
C LYS A 127 20.81 -9.55 -19.14
#